data_f19222ba7d5f3b05e7e7d576ddc62a69
#
_entry.id   f19222ba7d5f3b05e7e7d576ddc62a69
#
_cell.length_a   1.000
_cell.length_b   1.000
_cell.length_c   1.000
_cell.angle_alpha   90.00
_cell.angle_beta   90.00
_cell.angle_gamma   90.00
#
_symmetry.space_group_name_H-M   'P 1'
#
loop_
_entity.id
_entity.type
_entity.pdbx_description
1 polymer ?
#
loop_
_entity_poly.entity_id
_entity_poly.type
_entity_poly.pdbx_seq_one_letter_code
_entity_poly.pdbx_strand_id
1 'polypeptide(L)'
;MFAIPISFPTRKIMRELKHLTPVVEKLREYKKAKATEEESRALLDEGGMDADFAQMVKEEYEQSREDMERIEEELKVLLLPRDPNDDKNVIIEIRGGAGGEESALFAGVLFRMYSMYAESKGFKTEIINANETGLGGYKEISFSVEGDGA
;
A
#
# COMPACT_ATOMS: atom_id res chain seq x y z
N MET A 1 7.27 26.16 -17.79
CA MET A 1 6.92 24.74 -18.00
C MET A 1 5.45 24.59 -17.64
N PHE A 2 4.56 24.58 -18.63
CA PHE A 2 3.11 24.51 -18.40
C PHE A 2 2.74 23.07 -18.03
N ALA A 3 2.29 22.86 -16.80
CA ALA A 3 1.70 21.58 -16.42
C ALA A 3 0.37 21.42 -17.16
N ILE A 4 0.28 20.44 -18.04
CA ILE A 4 -0.98 20.07 -18.69
C ILE A 4 -1.91 19.55 -17.59
N PRO A 5 -3.10 20.13 -17.40
CA PRO A 5 -4.03 19.59 -16.40
C PRO A 5 -4.44 18.19 -16.82
N ILE A 6 -4.08 17.20 -16.01
CA ILE A 6 -4.48 15.80 -16.20
C ILE A 6 -6.00 15.75 -16.10
N SER A 7 -6.68 15.46 -17.21
CA SER A 7 -8.15 15.42 -17.27
C SER A 7 -8.70 14.29 -16.36
N PHE A 8 -9.93 14.45 -15.88
CA PHE A 8 -10.60 13.52 -14.97
C PHE A 8 -10.53 12.03 -15.39
N PRO A 9 -10.72 11.65 -16.69
CA PRO A 9 -10.57 10.27 -17.14
C PRO A 9 -9.12 9.75 -17.01
N THR A 10 -8.12 10.60 -17.20
CA THR A 10 -6.70 10.23 -17.09
C THR A 10 -6.33 9.87 -15.65
N ARG A 11 -6.85 10.58 -14.65
CA ARG A 11 -6.63 10.25 -13.23
C ARG A 11 -7.17 8.86 -12.87
N LYS A 12 -8.38 8.53 -13.35
CA LYS A 12 -8.98 7.21 -13.11
C LYS A 12 -8.11 6.09 -13.70
N ILE A 13 -7.68 6.25 -14.95
CA ILE A 13 -6.82 5.28 -15.64
C ILE A 13 -5.47 5.12 -14.92
N MET A 14 -4.83 6.22 -14.52
CA MET A 14 -3.55 6.17 -13.79
C MET A 14 -3.69 5.47 -12.43
N ARG A 15 -4.81 5.68 -11.74
CA ARG A 15 -5.11 4.99 -10.49
C ARG A 15 -5.32 3.49 -10.70
N GLU A 16 -6.10 3.10 -11.69
CA GLU A 16 -6.28 1.69 -12.06
C GLU A 16 -4.95 1.04 -12.45
N LEU A 17 -4.13 1.73 -13.23
CA LEU A 17 -2.79 1.26 -13.61
C LEU A 17 -1.92 1.03 -12.37
N LYS A 18 -1.88 1.97 -11.43
CA LYS A 18 -1.14 1.84 -10.17
C LYS A 18 -1.57 0.60 -9.38
N HIS A 19 -2.87 0.30 -9.36
CA HIS A 19 -3.40 -0.86 -8.64
C HIS A 19 -3.14 -2.19 -9.36
N LEU A 20 -3.22 -2.20 -10.69
CA LEU A 20 -3.06 -3.42 -11.47
C LEU A 20 -1.59 -3.80 -11.69
N THR A 21 -0.69 -2.83 -11.74
CA THR A 21 0.74 -3.08 -12.00
C THR A 21 1.34 -4.14 -11.08
N PRO A 22 1.22 -4.04 -9.74
CA PRO A 22 1.82 -5.05 -8.85
C PRO A 22 1.20 -6.44 -9.03
N VAL A 23 -0.10 -6.53 -9.31
CA VAL A 23 -0.78 -7.80 -9.59
C VAL A 23 -0.25 -8.43 -10.90
N VAL A 24 -0.11 -7.61 -11.95
CA VAL A 24 0.41 -8.07 -13.25
C VAL A 24 1.86 -8.52 -13.14
N GLU A 25 2.69 -7.80 -12.39
CA GLU A 25 4.08 -8.17 -12.16
C GLU A 25 4.18 -9.51 -11.42
N LYS A 26 3.42 -9.69 -10.35
CA LYS A 26 3.37 -10.95 -9.61
C LYS A 26 2.83 -12.13 -10.45
N LEU A 27 1.84 -11.90 -11.29
CA LEU A 27 1.36 -12.91 -12.23
C LEU A 27 2.40 -13.30 -13.28
N ARG A 28 3.25 -12.36 -13.70
CA ARG A 28 4.38 -12.67 -14.60
C ARG A 28 5.44 -13.50 -13.90
N GLU A 29 5.77 -13.18 -12.64
CA GLU A 29 6.67 -13.98 -11.81
C GLU A 29 6.13 -15.41 -11.65
N TYR A 30 4.84 -15.55 -11.31
CA TYR A 30 4.18 -16.85 -11.20
C TYR A 30 4.27 -17.68 -12.49
N LYS A 31 3.95 -17.05 -13.63
CA LYS A 31 4.04 -17.72 -14.95
C LYS A 31 5.46 -18.19 -15.27
N LYS A 32 6.46 -17.39 -14.88
CA LYS A 32 7.86 -17.78 -15.07
C LYS A 32 8.22 -18.97 -14.18
N ALA A 33 7.90 -18.92 -12.89
CA ALA A 33 8.16 -20.03 -11.97
C ALA A 33 7.46 -21.32 -12.44
N LYS A 34 6.21 -21.21 -12.91
CA LYS A 34 5.46 -22.34 -13.46
C LYS A 34 6.10 -22.93 -14.72
N ALA A 35 6.57 -22.09 -15.63
CA ALA A 35 7.27 -22.57 -16.82
C ALA A 35 8.57 -23.32 -16.45
N THR A 36 9.33 -22.77 -15.49
CA THR A 36 10.55 -23.44 -14.98
C THR A 36 10.21 -24.78 -14.31
N GLU A 37 9.14 -24.85 -13.53
CA GLU A 37 8.67 -26.10 -12.91
C GLU A 37 8.33 -27.14 -13.97
N GLU A 38 7.55 -26.76 -14.99
CA GLU A 38 7.15 -27.65 -16.09
C GLU A 38 8.36 -28.14 -16.90
N GLU A 39 9.32 -27.27 -17.19
CA GLU A 39 10.56 -27.60 -17.91
C GLU A 39 11.46 -28.54 -17.08
N SER A 40 11.72 -28.21 -15.83
CA SER A 40 12.54 -29.03 -14.93
C SER A 40 11.92 -30.40 -14.72
N ARG A 41 10.60 -30.48 -14.57
CA ARG A 41 9.85 -31.74 -14.45
C ARG A 41 9.98 -32.58 -15.70
N ALA A 42 9.81 -31.98 -16.88
CA ALA A 42 9.95 -32.73 -18.16
C ALA A 42 11.35 -33.33 -18.33
N LEU A 43 12.40 -32.55 -17.93
CA LEU A 43 13.78 -33.03 -17.97
C LEU A 43 13.99 -34.21 -17.00
N LEU A 44 13.44 -34.14 -15.79
CA LEU A 44 13.53 -35.22 -14.80
C LEU A 44 12.82 -36.50 -15.30
N ASP A 45 11.66 -36.33 -15.95
CA ASP A 45 10.86 -37.48 -16.49
C ASP A 45 11.53 -38.11 -17.71
N GLU A 46 12.25 -37.32 -18.55
CA GLU A 46 12.99 -37.83 -19.72
C GLU A 46 14.20 -38.70 -19.30
N GLY A 47 14.85 -38.32 -18.20
CA GLY A 47 16.01 -39.03 -17.68
C GLY A 47 17.26 -38.96 -18.58
N GLY A 48 18.22 -39.83 -18.31
CA GLY A 48 19.46 -39.93 -19.14
C GLY A 48 20.52 -38.86 -18.85
N MET A 49 20.29 -38.04 -17.82
CA MET A 49 21.23 -37.02 -17.35
C MET A 49 22.32 -37.62 -16.46
N ASP A 50 23.49 -36.99 -16.40
CA ASP A 50 24.46 -37.29 -15.35
C ASP A 50 23.95 -36.88 -13.95
N ALA A 51 24.60 -37.40 -12.90
CA ALA A 51 24.12 -37.23 -11.54
C ALA A 51 24.15 -35.75 -11.07
N ASP A 52 25.16 -34.98 -11.48
CA ASP A 52 25.33 -33.59 -11.08
C ASP A 52 24.27 -32.73 -11.75
N PHE A 53 24.00 -32.93 -13.03
CA PHE A 53 22.95 -32.22 -13.76
C PHE A 53 21.55 -32.59 -13.25
N ALA A 54 21.29 -33.88 -12.98
CA ALA A 54 20.02 -34.31 -12.40
C ALA A 54 19.76 -33.67 -11.03
N GLN A 55 20.79 -33.51 -10.21
CA GLN A 55 20.68 -32.86 -8.92
C GLN A 55 20.35 -31.35 -9.08
N MET A 56 21.00 -30.66 -10.02
CA MET A 56 20.74 -29.26 -10.31
C MET A 56 19.30 -29.02 -10.81
N VAL A 57 18.82 -29.86 -11.72
CA VAL A 57 17.44 -29.78 -12.24
C VAL A 57 16.42 -30.05 -11.14
N LYS A 58 16.73 -30.98 -10.22
CA LYS A 58 15.87 -31.27 -9.06
C LYS A 58 15.78 -30.07 -8.11
N GLU A 59 16.90 -29.43 -7.81
CA GLU A 59 16.94 -28.22 -6.98
C GLU A 59 16.15 -27.09 -7.63
N GLU A 60 16.27 -26.89 -8.94
CA GLU A 60 15.49 -25.90 -9.69
C GLU A 60 13.98 -26.21 -9.67
N TYR A 61 13.61 -27.48 -9.80
CA TYR A 61 12.22 -27.93 -9.68
C TYR A 61 11.64 -27.62 -8.29
N GLU A 62 12.37 -27.98 -7.22
CA GLU A 62 11.95 -27.73 -5.84
C GLU A 62 11.83 -26.22 -5.57
N GLN A 63 12.82 -25.43 -5.99
CA GLN A 63 12.81 -23.97 -5.83
C GLN A 63 11.64 -23.31 -6.57
N SER A 64 11.38 -23.72 -7.81
CA SER A 64 10.27 -23.16 -8.58
C SER A 64 8.91 -23.45 -7.95
N ARG A 65 8.73 -24.58 -7.30
CA ARG A 65 7.52 -24.92 -6.54
C ARG A 65 7.36 -24.04 -5.30
N GLU A 66 8.43 -23.88 -4.52
CA GLU A 66 8.41 -22.97 -3.35
C GLU A 66 8.10 -21.53 -3.77
N ASP A 67 8.69 -21.07 -4.86
CA ASP A 67 8.40 -19.75 -5.42
C ASP A 67 6.95 -19.59 -5.84
N MET A 68 6.35 -20.61 -6.49
CA MET A 68 4.94 -20.60 -6.86
C MET A 68 4.03 -20.49 -5.62
N GLU A 69 4.26 -21.30 -4.59
CA GLU A 69 3.48 -21.24 -3.34
C GLU A 69 3.58 -19.87 -2.67
N ARG A 70 4.78 -19.30 -2.57
CA ARG A 70 4.99 -17.97 -2.03
C ARG A 70 4.28 -16.89 -2.83
N ILE A 71 4.40 -16.92 -4.16
CA ILE A 71 3.76 -15.96 -5.05
C ILE A 71 2.22 -16.07 -4.99
N GLU A 72 1.68 -17.28 -4.86
CA GLU A 72 0.24 -17.47 -4.69
C GLU A 72 -0.29 -16.80 -3.42
N GLU A 73 0.42 -16.90 -2.30
CA GLU A 73 0.04 -16.22 -1.07
C GLU A 73 0.12 -14.68 -1.22
N GLU A 74 1.18 -14.17 -1.85
CA GLU A 74 1.30 -12.74 -2.15
C GLU A 74 0.16 -12.25 -3.07
N LEU A 75 -0.21 -13.03 -4.09
CA LEU A 75 -1.32 -12.72 -4.99
C LEU A 75 -2.68 -12.71 -4.26
N LYS A 76 -2.92 -13.64 -3.33
CA LYS A 76 -4.13 -13.63 -2.51
C LYS A 76 -4.29 -12.31 -1.76
N VAL A 77 -3.20 -11.79 -1.18
CA VAL A 77 -3.21 -10.50 -0.48
C VAL A 77 -3.45 -9.34 -1.45
N LEU A 78 -2.76 -9.33 -2.60
CA LEU A 78 -2.91 -8.28 -3.61
C LEU A 78 -4.30 -8.22 -4.25
N LEU A 79 -5.01 -9.34 -4.28
CA LEU A 79 -6.35 -9.47 -4.86
C LEU A 79 -7.48 -9.21 -3.84
N LEU A 80 -7.16 -8.95 -2.57
CA LEU A 80 -8.18 -8.57 -1.60
C LEU A 80 -8.93 -7.32 -2.04
N PRO A 81 -10.25 -7.28 -1.86
CA PRO A 81 -11.03 -6.08 -2.13
C PRO A 81 -10.49 -4.89 -1.32
N ARG A 82 -10.20 -3.80 -1.99
CA ARG A 82 -9.78 -2.55 -1.35
C ARG A 82 -10.99 -1.73 -0.93
N ASP A 83 -10.86 -0.99 0.15
CA ASP A 83 -11.87 0.00 0.52
C ASP A 83 -11.84 1.13 -0.53
N PRO A 84 -13.00 1.48 -1.15
CA PRO A 84 -13.08 2.60 -2.09
C PRO A 84 -12.74 3.96 -1.45
N ASN A 85 -12.60 4.01 -0.13
CA ASN A 85 -12.21 5.21 0.60
C ASN A 85 -10.71 5.34 0.80
N ASP A 86 -9.91 4.28 0.61
CA ASP A 86 -8.45 4.30 0.79
C ASP A 86 -7.73 5.33 -0.11
N ASP A 87 -8.36 5.73 -1.22
CA ASP A 87 -7.83 6.72 -2.14
C ASP A 87 -8.39 8.14 -1.91
N LYS A 88 -9.15 8.36 -0.84
CA LYS A 88 -9.78 9.66 -0.56
C LYS A 88 -8.98 10.44 0.47
N ASN A 89 -8.95 11.76 0.29
CA ASN A 89 -8.54 12.65 1.35
C ASN A 89 -9.49 12.54 2.54
N VAL A 90 -8.98 12.70 3.74
CA VAL A 90 -9.77 12.63 4.96
C VAL A 90 -9.83 13.99 5.67
N ILE A 91 -10.92 14.20 6.40
CA ILE A 91 -11.06 15.32 7.33
C ILE A 91 -11.07 14.72 8.73
N ILE A 92 -10.17 15.20 9.57
CA ILE A 92 -10.08 14.80 10.98
C ILE A 92 -10.65 15.95 11.82
N GLU A 93 -11.58 15.62 12.70
CA GLU A 93 -12.18 16.54 13.65
C GLU A 93 -11.89 16.07 15.06
N ILE A 94 -11.31 16.93 15.88
CA ILE A 94 -10.96 16.66 17.26
C ILE A 94 -11.72 17.68 18.13
N ARG A 95 -12.52 17.17 19.05
CA ARG A 95 -13.28 18.00 20.02
C ARG A 95 -12.85 17.68 21.44
N GLY A 96 -12.55 18.71 22.22
CA GLY A 96 -12.37 18.57 23.65
C GLY A 96 -13.68 18.12 24.28
N GLY A 97 -13.63 17.05 25.10
CA GLY A 97 -14.78 16.54 25.84
C GLY A 97 -14.89 17.14 27.26
N ALA A 98 -15.35 16.34 28.21
CA ALA A 98 -15.32 16.71 29.61
C ALA A 98 -13.86 16.82 30.09
N GLY A 99 -13.52 17.93 30.78
CA GLY A 99 -12.14 18.17 31.27
C GLY A 99 -11.66 19.60 31.12
N GLY A 100 -12.45 20.49 30.55
CA GLY A 100 -12.11 21.93 30.44
C GLY A 100 -10.79 22.15 29.67
N GLU A 101 -9.88 22.92 30.26
CA GLU A 101 -8.58 23.27 29.64
C GLU A 101 -7.69 22.05 29.40
N GLU A 102 -7.74 21.02 30.25
CA GLU A 102 -6.93 19.80 30.07
C GLU A 102 -7.35 19.04 28.82
N SER A 103 -8.65 18.93 28.56
CA SER A 103 -9.16 18.29 27.34
C SER A 103 -8.80 19.07 26.09
N ALA A 104 -8.76 20.39 26.17
CA ALA A 104 -8.35 21.27 25.08
C ALA A 104 -6.85 21.15 24.77
N LEU A 105 -6.01 21.06 25.79
CA LEU A 105 -4.57 20.80 25.63
C LEU A 105 -4.32 19.44 25.02
N PHE A 106 -5.08 18.40 25.44
CA PHE A 106 -4.97 17.07 24.88
C PHE A 106 -5.39 17.04 23.38
N ALA A 107 -6.42 17.78 23.00
CA ALA A 107 -6.78 17.96 21.59
C ALA A 107 -5.62 18.54 20.77
N GLY A 108 -4.85 19.47 21.33
CA GLY A 108 -3.64 20.01 20.72
C GLY A 108 -2.54 18.96 20.55
N VAL A 109 -2.37 18.09 21.54
CA VAL A 109 -1.42 16.95 21.45
C VAL A 109 -1.82 15.99 20.34
N LEU A 110 -3.11 15.64 20.23
CA LEU A 110 -3.63 14.77 19.18
C LEU A 110 -3.45 15.40 17.78
N PHE A 111 -3.78 16.67 17.62
CA PHE A 111 -3.54 17.39 16.36
C PHE A 111 -2.08 17.33 15.95
N ARG A 112 -1.16 17.60 16.88
CA ARG A 112 0.28 17.50 16.62
C ARG A 112 0.70 16.08 16.21
N MET A 113 0.19 15.07 16.90
CA MET A 113 0.47 13.66 16.58
C MET A 113 0.06 13.32 15.14
N TYR A 114 -1.17 13.64 14.75
CA TYR A 114 -1.66 13.40 13.39
C TYR A 114 -0.90 14.19 12.34
N SER A 115 -0.59 15.46 12.62
CA SER A 115 0.19 16.31 11.70
C SER A 115 1.60 15.77 11.46
N MET A 116 2.29 15.35 12.52
CA MET A 116 3.62 14.73 12.40
C MET A 116 3.57 13.40 11.65
N TYR A 117 2.55 12.58 11.91
CA TYR A 117 2.36 11.34 11.16
C TYR A 117 2.11 11.61 9.67
N ALA A 118 1.21 12.53 9.35
CA ALA A 118 0.92 12.93 7.98
C ALA A 118 2.18 13.43 7.26
N GLU A 119 2.97 14.29 7.90
CA GLU A 119 4.24 14.77 7.37
C GLU A 119 5.22 13.62 7.11
N SER A 120 5.35 12.66 8.04
CA SER A 120 6.22 11.50 7.88
C SER A 120 5.84 10.60 6.70
N LYS A 121 4.56 10.63 6.28
CA LYS A 121 4.02 9.93 5.11
C LYS A 121 4.02 10.78 3.83
N GLY A 122 4.44 12.03 3.91
CA GLY A 122 4.41 12.97 2.78
C GLY A 122 3.02 13.49 2.45
N PHE A 123 2.05 13.36 3.36
CA PHE A 123 0.71 13.93 3.22
C PHE A 123 0.72 15.41 3.56
N LYS A 124 -0.14 16.18 2.88
CA LYS A 124 -0.38 17.58 3.17
C LYS A 124 -1.49 17.71 4.21
N THR A 125 -1.28 18.55 5.22
CA THR A 125 -2.31 18.89 6.19
C THR A 125 -2.70 20.37 6.03
N GLU A 126 -4.01 20.66 6.15
CA GLU A 126 -4.54 22.03 6.11
C GLU A 126 -5.63 22.19 7.17
N ILE A 127 -5.49 23.19 8.03
CA ILE A 127 -6.51 23.50 9.05
C ILE A 127 -7.73 24.13 8.36
N ILE A 128 -8.90 23.50 8.57
CA ILE A 128 -10.18 23.98 8.06
C ILE A 128 -10.81 24.94 9.07
N ASN A 129 -10.83 24.55 10.34
CA ASN A 129 -11.38 25.34 11.43
C ASN A 129 -10.63 25.04 12.73
N ALA A 130 -10.41 26.06 13.57
CA ALA A 130 -9.79 25.93 14.87
C ALA A 130 -10.42 26.87 15.88
N ASN A 131 -10.81 26.35 17.05
CA ASN A 131 -11.26 27.10 18.20
C ASN A 131 -10.23 26.94 19.32
N GLU A 132 -9.28 27.87 19.36
CA GLU A 132 -8.13 27.84 20.27
C GLU A 132 -8.55 28.27 21.68
N THR A 133 -7.84 27.76 22.70
CA THR A 133 -7.94 28.22 24.09
C THR A 133 -6.76 29.11 24.47
N GLY A 134 -6.91 29.89 25.53
CA GLY A 134 -5.88 30.82 26.01
C GLY A 134 -4.56 30.14 26.42
N LEU A 135 -4.57 28.82 26.68
CA LEU A 135 -3.39 28.02 27.06
C LEU A 135 -2.79 27.22 25.89
N GLY A 136 -3.20 27.49 24.65
CA GLY A 136 -2.63 26.85 23.47
C GLY A 136 -3.22 25.47 23.13
N GLY A 137 -4.37 25.15 23.68
CA GLY A 137 -5.16 23.97 23.30
C GLY A 137 -6.27 24.33 22.33
N TYR A 138 -7.07 23.32 21.94
CA TYR A 138 -8.23 23.48 21.06
C TYR A 138 -9.50 22.94 21.72
N LYS A 139 -10.55 23.78 21.79
CA LYS A 139 -11.90 23.26 22.09
C LYS A 139 -12.41 22.37 20.99
N GLU A 140 -12.07 22.76 19.75
CA GLU A 140 -12.38 22.05 18.54
C GLU A 140 -11.34 22.40 17.49
N ILE A 141 -10.84 21.43 16.74
CA ILE A 141 -10.03 21.63 15.55
C ILE A 141 -10.41 20.63 14.48
N SER A 142 -10.60 21.10 13.27
CA SER A 142 -10.79 20.26 12.07
C SER A 142 -9.73 20.59 11.03
N PHE A 143 -9.17 19.56 10.41
CA PHE A 143 -8.14 19.71 9.38
C PHE A 143 -8.25 18.61 8.34
N SER A 144 -7.86 18.91 7.11
CA SER A 144 -7.74 17.93 6.04
C SER A 144 -6.37 17.24 6.08
N VAL A 145 -6.35 15.99 5.68
CA VAL A 145 -5.12 15.24 5.33
C VAL A 145 -5.26 14.79 3.89
N GLU A 146 -4.35 15.23 3.04
CA GLU A 146 -4.40 15.05 1.60
C GLU A 146 -3.16 14.32 1.11
N GLY A 147 -3.37 13.29 0.33
CA GLY A 147 -2.29 12.51 -0.25
C GLY A 147 -2.80 11.20 -0.81
N ASP A 148 -1.90 10.47 -1.43
CA ASP A 148 -2.20 9.17 -2.00
C ASP A 148 -2.15 8.10 -0.91
N GLY A 149 -3.33 7.62 -0.49
CA GLY A 149 -3.50 6.70 0.63
C GLY A 149 -3.57 7.38 2.00
N ALA A 150 -4.06 8.63 2.04
CA ALA A 150 -4.25 9.40 3.27
C ALA A 150 -5.41 8.89 4.12
#